data_b4c5439405434dfb5c193d4e3de25028
#
_entry.id   b4c5439405434dfb5c193d4e3de25028
#
_cell.length_a   1.000
_cell.length_b   1.000
_cell.length_c   1.000
_cell.angle_alpha   90.00
_cell.angle_beta   90.00
_cell.angle_gamma   90.00
#
_symmetry.space_group_name_H-M   'P 1'
#
loop_
_entity.id
_entity.type
_entity.pdbx_description
1 polymer ?
#
loop_
_entity_poly.entity_id
_entity_poly.type
_entity_poly.pdbx_seq_one_letter_code
_entity_poly.pdbx_strand_id
1 'polypeptide(L)'
;MHGYSLLLGVAEKFGFDYCSMTIVRRPGEKVGGICRLVNEHGEALTCNVEYNQLEGVLKSSTGAGDVANAEGNSKCVRVWGVTRSYPGNINLLCIRLANYEEVLARSGGVVSEFVNPKY
;
A
#
# COMPACT_ATOMS: atom_id res chain seq x y z
N MET A 1 -21.05 7.68 2.71
CA MET A 1 -21.34 7.75 1.24
C MET A 1 -20.56 8.86 0.52
N HIS A 2 -20.37 10.01 1.14
CA HIS A 2 -19.60 11.12 0.53
C HIS A 2 -18.13 10.77 0.22
N GLY A 3 -17.49 9.92 1.02
CA GLY A 3 -16.11 9.48 0.78
C GLY A 3 -15.91 8.68 -0.51
N TYR A 4 -16.87 7.85 -0.89
CA TYR A 4 -16.80 7.07 -2.14
C TYR A 4 -16.98 7.96 -3.37
N SER A 5 -17.88 8.92 -3.32
CA SER A 5 -18.07 9.89 -4.40
C SER A 5 -16.84 10.75 -4.61
N LEU A 6 -16.17 11.15 -3.53
CA LEU A 6 -14.90 11.89 -3.58
C LEU A 6 -13.79 11.05 -4.20
N LEU A 7 -13.66 9.78 -3.79
CA LEU A 7 -12.65 8.86 -4.35
C LEU A 7 -12.84 8.67 -5.85
N LEU A 8 -14.07 8.42 -6.31
CA LEU A 8 -14.40 8.28 -7.72
C LEU A 8 -14.14 9.57 -8.50
N GLY A 9 -14.52 10.72 -7.94
CA GLY A 9 -14.27 12.03 -8.56
C GLY A 9 -12.78 12.34 -8.71
N VAL A 10 -11.97 12.01 -7.72
CA VAL A 10 -10.50 12.17 -7.78
C VAL A 10 -9.90 11.22 -8.82
N ALA A 11 -10.31 9.95 -8.84
CA ALA A 11 -9.84 8.98 -9.81
C ALA A 11 -10.15 9.40 -11.25
N GLU A 12 -11.36 9.91 -11.50
CA GLU A 12 -11.78 10.42 -12.80
C GLU A 12 -11.01 11.67 -13.20
N LYS A 13 -10.93 12.66 -12.31
CA LYS A 13 -10.26 13.95 -12.57
C LYS A 13 -8.79 13.78 -12.94
N PHE A 14 -8.07 12.91 -12.25
CA PHE A 14 -6.63 12.69 -12.46
C PHE A 14 -6.33 11.51 -13.39
N GLY A 15 -7.34 10.80 -13.87
CA GLY A 15 -7.19 9.68 -14.80
C GLY A 15 -6.43 8.50 -14.22
N PHE A 16 -6.61 8.20 -12.93
CA PHE A 16 -5.95 7.06 -12.29
C PHE A 16 -6.54 5.73 -12.77
N ASP A 17 -5.67 4.80 -13.09
CA ASP A 17 -6.06 3.43 -13.45
C ASP A 17 -6.30 2.57 -12.21
N TYR A 18 -5.59 2.87 -11.13
CA TYR A 18 -5.72 2.22 -9.83
C TYR A 18 -5.48 3.24 -8.74
N CYS A 19 -6.37 3.32 -7.77
CA CYS A 19 -6.14 4.09 -6.56
C CYS A 19 -6.68 3.37 -5.32
N SER A 20 -6.06 3.65 -4.20
CA SER A 20 -6.40 3.08 -2.89
C SER A 20 -6.68 4.21 -1.91
N MET A 21 -7.76 4.08 -1.15
CA MET A 21 -7.98 4.95 0.00
C MET A 21 -7.19 4.41 1.18
N THR A 22 -6.47 5.30 1.83
CA THR A 22 -5.59 4.94 2.95
C THR A 22 -5.89 5.78 4.18
N ILE A 23 -5.47 5.28 5.33
CA ILE A 23 -5.51 5.98 6.60
C ILE A 23 -4.09 6.16 7.15
N VAL A 24 -3.94 7.07 8.10
CA VAL A 24 -2.71 7.18 8.88
C VAL A 24 -2.59 5.95 9.77
N ARG A 25 -1.44 5.28 9.71
CA ARG A 25 -1.18 4.03 10.42
C ARG A 25 -0.27 4.28 11.63
N ARG A 26 -0.53 3.59 12.73
CA ARG A 26 0.34 3.53 13.91
C ARG A 26 1.11 2.21 13.95
N PRO A 27 2.30 2.18 14.60
CA PRO A 27 3.04 0.94 14.80
C PRO A 27 2.20 -0.12 15.52
N GLY A 28 2.27 -1.35 15.05
CA GLY A 28 1.54 -2.47 15.64
C GLY A 28 0.05 -2.55 15.33
N GLU A 29 -0.52 -1.58 14.60
CA GLU A 29 -1.92 -1.71 14.15
C GLU A 29 -2.10 -2.86 13.19
N LYS A 30 -3.24 -3.56 13.31
CA LYS A 30 -3.62 -4.68 12.43
C LYS A 30 -4.14 -4.20 11.07
N VAL A 31 -3.37 -3.31 10.47
CA VAL A 31 -3.64 -2.72 9.16
C VAL A 31 -2.39 -2.86 8.31
N GLY A 32 -2.53 -3.33 7.09
CA GLY A 32 -1.42 -3.43 6.14
C GLY A 32 -0.82 -2.07 5.80
N GLY A 33 0.43 -2.05 5.42
CA GLY A 33 1.12 -0.85 4.95
C GLY A 33 1.32 -0.87 3.45
N ILE A 34 1.00 0.21 2.76
CA ILE A 34 1.33 0.35 1.35
C ILE A 34 2.77 0.80 1.24
N CYS A 35 3.60 -0.06 0.64
CA CYS A 35 5.04 0.11 0.53
C CYS A 35 5.48 0.07 -0.93
N ARG A 36 6.52 0.81 -1.23
CA ARG A 36 7.26 0.67 -2.47
C ARG A 36 8.50 -0.19 -2.21
N LEU A 37 8.48 -1.40 -2.74
CA LEU A 37 9.62 -2.31 -2.68
C LEU A 37 10.52 -2.06 -3.88
N VAL A 38 11.82 -2.00 -3.66
CA VAL A 38 12.82 -1.78 -4.70
C VAL A 38 13.82 -2.93 -4.61
N ASN A 39 14.07 -3.60 -5.72
CA ASN A 39 15.07 -4.65 -5.78
C ASN A 39 16.48 -4.08 -6.03
N GLU A 40 17.49 -4.94 -6.03
CA GLU A 40 18.88 -4.58 -6.28
C GLU A 40 19.16 -4.00 -7.68
N HIS A 41 18.26 -4.27 -8.64
CA HIS A 41 18.34 -3.73 -10.00
C HIS A 41 17.61 -2.39 -10.18
N GLY A 42 17.02 -1.86 -9.10
CA GLY A 42 16.28 -0.60 -9.13
C GLY A 42 14.84 -0.71 -9.63
N GLU A 43 14.35 -1.92 -9.91
CA GLU A 43 12.94 -2.12 -10.25
C GLU A 43 12.07 -1.97 -9.00
N ALA A 44 10.96 -1.29 -9.15
CA ALA A 44 10.09 -0.96 -8.04
C ALA A 44 8.68 -1.52 -8.21
N LEU A 45 8.14 -2.06 -7.12
CA LEU A 45 6.77 -2.52 -7.02
C LEU A 45 6.09 -1.86 -5.83
N THR A 46 4.96 -1.21 -6.06
CA THR A 46 4.10 -0.72 -4.98
C THR A 46 3.08 -1.79 -4.63
N CYS A 47 3.08 -2.24 -3.39
CA CYS A 47 2.17 -3.28 -2.93
C CYS A 47 1.76 -3.07 -1.48
N ASN A 48 0.69 -3.76 -1.08
CA ASN A 48 0.31 -3.89 0.31
C ASN A 48 1.18 -4.95 0.98
N VAL A 49 1.78 -4.59 2.11
CA VAL A 49 2.47 -5.53 3.00
C VAL A 49 1.59 -5.73 4.24
N GLU A 50 1.17 -6.95 4.49
CA GLU A 50 0.31 -7.24 5.64
C GLU A 50 1.00 -6.93 6.97
N TYR A 51 0.21 -6.53 7.96
CA TYR A 51 0.73 -6.07 9.25
C TYR A 51 1.61 -7.09 9.98
N ASN A 52 1.32 -8.39 9.81
CA ASN A 52 2.12 -9.47 10.40
C ASN A 52 3.46 -9.71 9.71
N GLN A 53 3.65 -9.18 8.52
CA GLN A 53 4.91 -9.26 7.74
C GLN A 53 5.68 -7.94 7.75
N LEU A 54 5.00 -6.83 7.98
CA LEU A 54 5.57 -5.47 7.85
C LEU A 54 6.77 -5.25 8.78
N GLU A 55 6.68 -5.71 10.01
CA GLU A 55 7.78 -5.62 10.99
C GLU A 55 9.06 -6.31 10.49
N GLY A 56 8.93 -7.52 9.95
CA GLY A 56 10.06 -8.28 9.40
C GLY A 56 10.67 -7.62 8.17
N VAL A 57 9.82 -7.14 7.25
CA VAL A 57 10.25 -6.44 6.04
C VAL A 57 10.98 -5.15 6.40
N LEU A 58 10.46 -4.37 7.34
CA LEU A 58 11.09 -3.12 7.78
C LEU A 58 12.40 -3.37 8.51
N LYS A 59 12.48 -4.37 9.38
CA LYS A 59 13.73 -4.75 10.05
C LYS A 59 14.82 -5.13 9.05
N SER A 60 14.49 -5.93 8.05
CA SER A 60 15.46 -6.36 7.05
C SER A 60 15.94 -5.22 6.14
N SER A 61 15.09 -4.24 5.87
CA SER A 61 15.39 -3.15 4.94
C SER A 61 15.95 -1.89 5.61
N THR A 62 15.47 -1.56 6.81
CA THR A 62 15.83 -0.31 7.51
C THR A 62 16.60 -0.54 8.82
N GLY A 63 16.62 -1.76 9.33
CA GLY A 63 17.20 -2.12 10.62
C GLY A 63 16.34 -1.75 11.84
N ALA A 64 15.27 -0.97 11.67
CA ALA A 64 14.53 -0.39 12.79
C ALA A 64 13.12 -0.98 13.01
N GLY A 65 12.57 -1.71 12.06
CA GLY A 65 11.20 -2.25 12.17
C GLY A 65 10.11 -1.19 12.07
N ASP A 66 8.91 -1.56 12.52
CA ASP A 66 7.74 -0.69 12.52
C ASP A 66 7.74 0.19 13.79
N VAL A 67 8.36 1.34 13.70
CA VAL A 67 8.54 2.28 14.80
C VAL A 67 7.74 3.57 14.61
N ALA A 68 7.46 4.26 15.71
CA ALA A 68 6.74 5.53 15.68
C ALA A 68 7.62 6.69 15.17
N ASN A 69 7.01 7.62 14.44
CA ASN A 69 7.55 8.95 14.19
C ASN A 69 7.27 9.89 15.40
N ALA A 70 7.63 11.16 15.28
CA ALA A 70 7.40 12.16 16.34
C ALA A 70 5.92 12.35 16.72
N GLU A 71 5.00 12.06 15.79
CA GLU A 71 3.55 12.19 16.00
C GLU A 71 2.91 10.87 16.45
N GLY A 72 3.69 9.82 16.72
CA GLY A 72 3.20 8.51 17.14
C GLY A 72 2.66 7.64 16.02
N ASN A 73 2.84 8.04 14.75
CA ASN A 73 2.43 7.28 13.58
C ASN A 73 3.57 6.36 13.09
N SER A 74 3.21 5.30 12.35
CA SER A 74 4.19 4.39 11.75
C SER A 74 5.20 5.16 10.89
N LYS A 75 6.48 5.05 11.23
CA LYS A 75 7.54 5.84 10.60
C LYS A 75 7.86 5.30 9.21
N CYS A 76 7.65 6.10 8.19
CA CYS A 76 8.13 5.82 6.85
C CYS A 76 9.59 6.27 6.66
N VAL A 77 10.24 5.70 5.66
CA VAL A 77 11.57 6.16 5.23
C VAL A 77 11.51 7.63 4.81
N ARG A 78 12.52 8.37 5.19
CA ARG A 78 12.66 9.78 4.94
C ARG A 78 12.76 10.06 3.44
N VAL A 79 11.75 10.71 2.87
CA VAL A 79 11.78 11.20 1.49
C VAL A 79 11.84 12.73 1.54
N TRP A 80 12.86 13.33 0.94
CA TRP A 80 13.04 14.79 0.88
C TRP A 80 13.06 15.50 2.24
N GLY A 81 13.61 14.84 3.27
CA GLY A 81 13.72 15.44 4.60
C GLY A 81 12.46 15.41 5.45
N VAL A 82 11.33 14.94 4.91
CA VAL A 82 10.07 14.80 5.64
C VAL A 82 9.84 13.33 5.99
N THR A 83 9.63 13.06 7.27
CA THR A 83 9.21 11.72 7.73
C THR A 83 7.71 11.59 7.56
N ARG A 84 7.28 10.74 6.65
CA ARG A 84 5.86 10.42 6.45
C ARG A 84 5.54 9.06 7.06
N SER A 85 4.30 8.85 7.48
CA SER A 85 3.81 7.55 7.89
C SER A 85 3.54 6.66 6.68
N TYR A 86 3.69 5.33 6.84
CA TYR A 86 3.21 4.40 5.82
C TYR A 86 1.70 4.53 5.69
N PRO A 87 1.16 4.64 4.46
CA PRO A 87 -0.28 4.64 4.25
C PRO A 87 -0.87 3.30 4.72
N GLY A 88 -1.84 3.36 5.63
CA GLY A 88 -2.56 2.17 6.09
C GLY A 88 -3.58 1.72 5.05
N ASN A 89 -3.53 0.46 4.66
CA ASN A 89 -4.45 -0.11 3.68
C ASN A 89 -5.75 -0.55 4.35
N ILE A 90 -6.86 0.08 4.00
CA ILE A 90 -8.21 -0.29 4.46
C ILE A 90 -8.97 -1.13 3.44
N ASN A 91 -8.30 -1.61 2.38
CA ASN A 91 -8.87 -2.43 1.31
C ASN A 91 -10.03 -1.76 0.55
N LEU A 92 -10.03 -0.44 0.49
CA LEU A 92 -10.95 0.32 -0.37
C LEU A 92 -10.20 0.74 -1.62
N LEU A 93 -10.57 0.14 -2.75
CA LEU A 93 -9.89 0.26 -4.03
C LEU A 93 -10.82 0.83 -5.09
N CYS A 94 -10.27 1.64 -5.99
CA CYS A 94 -10.93 2.08 -7.21
C CYS A 94 -10.04 1.71 -8.40
N ILE A 95 -10.58 0.96 -9.35
CA ILE A 95 -9.86 0.41 -10.50
C ILE A 95 -10.59 0.82 -11.77
N ARG A 96 -9.85 1.27 -12.79
CA ARG A 96 -10.40 1.51 -14.12
C ARG A 96 -10.72 0.17 -14.79
N LEU A 97 -12.00 -0.07 -15.08
CA LEU A 97 -12.49 -1.36 -15.55
C LEU A 97 -11.84 -1.78 -16.87
N ALA A 98 -11.69 -0.87 -17.83
CA ALA A 98 -11.07 -1.18 -19.12
C ALA A 98 -9.64 -1.71 -18.98
N ASN A 99 -8.83 -1.11 -18.10
CA ASN A 99 -7.47 -1.55 -17.86
C ASN A 99 -7.42 -2.88 -17.08
N TYR A 100 -8.36 -3.08 -16.17
CA TYR A 100 -8.50 -4.35 -15.46
C TYR A 100 -8.83 -5.50 -16.42
N GLU A 101 -9.78 -5.29 -17.34
CA GLU A 101 -10.14 -6.28 -18.37
C GLU A 101 -8.97 -6.63 -19.27
N GLU A 102 -8.18 -5.64 -19.68
CA GLU A 102 -6.99 -5.85 -20.52
C GLU A 102 -5.94 -6.71 -19.80
N VAL A 103 -5.63 -6.38 -18.54
CA VAL A 103 -4.67 -7.14 -17.73
C VAL A 103 -5.16 -8.57 -17.48
N LEU A 104 -6.45 -8.72 -17.18
CA LEU A 104 -7.06 -10.02 -16.93
C LEU A 104 -7.01 -10.91 -18.18
N ALA A 105 -7.26 -10.35 -19.36
CA ALA A 105 -7.15 -11.06 -20.64
C ALA A 105 -5.72 -11.51 -20.92
N ARG A 106 -4.73 -10.64 -20.68
CA ARG A 106 -3.31 -10.97 -20.85
C ARG A 106 -2.82 -12.06 -19.90
N SER A 107 -3.34 -12.09 -18.69
CA SER A 107 -2.98 -13.12 -17.70
C SER A 107 -3.75 -14.44 -17.88
N GLY A 108 -4.69 -14.52 -18.82
CA GLY A 108 -5.57 -15.68 -19.00
C GLY A 108 -6.55 -15.87 -17.84
N GLY A 109 -6.91 -14.81 -17.14
CA GLY A 109 -7.80 -14.85 -15.97
C GLY A 109 -7.10 -15.27 -14.68
N VAL A 110 -5.78 -15.39 -14.68
CA VAL A 110 -5.02 -15.78 -13.49
C VAL A 110 -4.80 -14.57 -12.59
N VAL A 111 -5.17 -14.71 -11.31
CA VAL A 111 -4.89 -13.76 -10.25
C VAL A 111 -4.00 -14.43 -9.21
N SER A 112 -2.89 -13.78 -8.87
CA SER A 112 -1.99 -14.31 -7.84
C SER A 112 -2.67 -14.29 -6.47
N GLU A 113 -2.56 -15.37 -5.74
CA GLU A 113 -3.11 -15.51 -4.40
C GLU A 113 -2.06 -16.07 -3.44
N PHE A 114 -2.21 -15.77 -2.17
CA PHE A 114 -1.40 -16.33 -1.11
C PHE A 114 -2.24 -16.52 0.15
N VAL A 115 -1.81 -17.45 1.01
CA VAL A 115 -2.42 -17.64 2.32
C VAL A 115 -1.74 -16.72 3.32
N ASN A 116 -2.53 -15.85 3.96
CA ASN A 116 -2.04 -14.99 5.04
C ASN A 116 -2.34 -15.68 6.39
N PRO A 117 -1.36 -16.36 7.01
CA PRO A 117 -1.59 -17.07 8.26
C PRO A 117 -1.83 -16.05 9.39
N LYS A 118 -2.96 -16.22 10.07
CA LYS A 118 -3.33 -15.41 11.24
C LYS A 118 -3.31 -16.31 12.47
N TYR A 119 -2.30 -16.14 13.26
CA TYR A 119 -2.12 -16.87 14.52
C TYR A 119 -2.54 -16.02 15.73
#